data_91a655cbcd366cc0b1a75f3cf0d40745
#
_entry.id   91a655cbcd366cc0b1a75f3cf0d40745
#
_cell.length_a   1.000
_cell.length_b   1.000
_cell.length_c   1.000
_cell.angle_alpha   90.00
_cell.angle_beta   90.00
_cell.angle_gamma   90.00
#
_symmetry.space_group_name_H-M   'P 1'
#
loop_
_entity.id
_entity.type
_entity.pdbx_description
1 polymer ?
#
loop_
_entity_poly.entity_id
_entity_poly.type
_entity_poly.pdbx_seq_one_letter_code
_entity_poly.pdbx_strand_id
1 'polypeptide(L)'
;DYPYESNPWFPAETGTLYNSMIYPVMPYGIAGCIWYQGEANQGRASSYARVMQRLIGSWRTGFNKEFPFYLVQIAPFQYHSKDNGPALLREQQAMLPEMLDKVKMITVSDLVDNVQDIHPRDKRSVGKRLANLALDDTYHIYAGPYKSPVFESACRKGNHVTISFKDIKNGLTVHGKRIEGLMMAAAGQEWQEARARIDGGKLIVPVKGIEGPVSIRYCFSDAAQGNLFSTEGIPLAPFRADSIASSENIPVSTDSALEESFEFSPKFSTGNANPLLDFQYMADPTAVVHDGRIYVYGTNDHQQYDVVGRNGKNTYQHIHSLTMVSSDDMVNWTYHGVINVKALAPWGMASWAPSIASRKEADGKTHFYLYYSNSGSGVGMLTATSPVGPWTDPLGKCVVDGNTPGLGKCKAPFDPGVVIDDKGIGWLSFGGGDSDDYIPGDARIVRLANDMKTVSYTHLRA
;
A
#
# COMPACT_ATOMS: atom_id res chain seq x y z
N ASP A 1 9.23 -18.73 6.08
CA ASP A 1 10.19 -19.84 5.96
C ASP A 1 10.60 -19.96 4.51
N TYR A 2 11.87 -19.79 4.26
CA TYR A 2 12.47 -20.11 2.98
C TYR A 2 12.49 -21.63 2.83
N PRO A 3 11.97 -22.21 1.74
CA PRO A 3 12.37 -23.53 1.36
C PRO A 3 13.82 -23.39 0.87
N TYR A 4 14.78 -23.51 1.79
CA TYR A 4 16.14 -23.74 1.41
C TYR A 4 16.23 -25.18 0.92
N GLU A 5 16.48 -25.37 -0.36
CA GLU A 5 17.24 -26.53 -0.76
C GLU A 5 18.51 -26.48 0.07
N SER A 6 18.80 -27.56 0.78
CA SER A 6 19.96 -27.66 1.66
C SER A 6 21.22 -27.39 0.85
N ASN A 7 21.71 -26.15 0.91
CA ASN A 7 23.05 -25.87 0.40
C ASN A 7 24.04 -26.23 1.52
N PRO A 8 24.83 -27.28 1.39
CA PRO A 8 25.75 -27.72 2.44
C PRO A 8 26.83 -26.67 2.79
N TRP A 9 26.95 -25.61 2.01
CA TRP A 9 27.91 -24.53 2.21
C TRP A 9 27.36 -23.36 3.03
N PHE A 10 26.04 -23.30 3.27
CA PHE A 10 25.41 -22.25 4.05
C PHE A 10 24.59 -22.86 5.19
N PRO A 11 24.70 -22.32 6.38
CA PRO A 11 23.87 -22.75 7.51
C PRO A 11 22.40 -22.45 7.18
N ALA A 12 21.62 -23.48 6.95
CA ALA A 12 20.22 -23.40 6.54
C ALA A 12 19.27 -23.08 7.73
N GLU A 13 19.77 -23.20 8.97
CA GLU A 13 18.97 -22.95 10.17
C GLU A 13 18.76 -21.46 10.42
N THR A 14 17.54 -21.12 10.80
CA THR A 14 17.18 -19.75 11.13
C THR A 14 18.03 -19.18 12.25
N GLY A 15 18.60 -18.01 12.04
CA GLY A 15 19.41 -17.29 13.03
C GLY A 15 20.87 -17.71 13.10
N THR A 16 21.33 -18.75 12.39
CA THR A 16 22.71 -19.23 12.50
C THR A 16 23.73 -18.15 12.12
N LEU A 17 23.52 -17.46 11.00
CA LEU A 17 24.42 -16.36 10.55
C LEU A 17 24.38 -15.19 11.54
N TYR A 18 23.22 -14.85 12.08
CA TYR A 18 23.10 -13.83 13.09
C TYR A 18 23.87 -14.21 14.37
N ASN A 19 23.65 -15.41 14.88
CA ASN A 19 24.25 -15.89 16.12
C ASN A 19 25.79 -16.06 16.00
N SER A 20 26.29 -16.49 14.86
CA SER A 20 27.72 -16.76 14.66
C SER A 20 28.53 -15.54 14.17
N MET A 21 27.90 -14.59 13.46
CA MET A 21 28.64 -13.50 12.78
C MET A 21 28.25 -12.11 13.30
N ILE A 22 27.01 -11.88 13.69
CA ILE A 22 26.52 -10.57 14.09
C ILE A 22 26.51 -10.43 15.61
N TYR A 23 25.89 -11.38 16.29
CA TYR A 23 25.77 -11.35 17.76
C TYR A 23 27.13 -11.22 18.50
N PRO A 24 28.20 -11.92 18.12
CA PRO A 24 29.49 -11.79 18.79
C PRO A 24 30.13 -10.41 18.67
N VAL A 25 29.77 -9.61 17.66
CA VAL A 25 30.32 -8.26 17.47
C VAL A 25 29.43 -7.16 18.06
N MET A 26 28.24 -7.48 18.58
CA MET A 26 27.33 -6.49 19.16
C MET A 26 27.88 -5.70 20.33
N PRO A 27 28.76 -6.23 21.20
CA PRO A 27 29.39 -5.44 22.24
C PRO A 27 30.35 -4.36 21.72
N TYR A 28 30.74 -4.45 20.42
CA TYR A 28 31.64 -3.48 19.82
C TYR A 28 30.91 -2.18 19.43
N GLY A 29 31.48 -1.03 19.78
CA GLY A 29 30.88 0.26 19.45
C GLY A 29 30.97 0.57 17.95
N ILE A 30 29.82 0.70 17.28
CA ILE A 30 29.75 1.10 15.88
C ILE A 30 29.15 2.51 15.71
N ALA A 31 29.59 3.25 14.69
CA ALA A 31 29.02 4.55 14.34
C ALA A 31 27.80 4.44 13.42
N GLY A 32 27.76 3.42 12.58
CA GLY A 32 26.69 3.18 11.62
C GLY A 32 26.91 1.87 10.86
N CYS A 33 26.01 1.56 9.94
CA CYS A 33 26.11 0.42 9.03
C CYS A 33 26.02 0.90 7.58
N ILE A 34 26.87 0.36 6.70
CA ILE A 34 26.76 0.49 5.26
C ILE A 34 26.36 -0.87 4.68
N TRP A 35 25.37 -0.86 3.77
CA TRP A 35 24.72 -2.08 3.27
C TRP A 35 24.64 -2.09 1.75
N TYR A 36 25.30 -3.05 1.11
CA TYR A 36 25.22 -3.25 -0.33
C TYR A 36 24.85 -4.70 -0.62
N GLN A 37 23.57 -4.96 -0.82
CA GLN A 37 23.00 -6.30 -1.00
C GLN A 37 21.59 -6.17 -1.61
N GLY A 38 21.13 -7.23 -2.27
CA GLY A 38 19.74 -7.32 -2.73
C GLY A 38 19.57 -8.23 -3.94
N GLU A 39 20.61 -8.48 -4.70
CA GLU A 39 20.59 -9.13 -6.02
C GLU A 39 19.88 -10.49 -5.98
N ALA A 40 20.15 -11.30 -4.96
CA ALA A 40 19.48 -12.60 -4.78
C ALA A 40 17.99 -12.48 -4.37
N ASN A 41 17.52 -11.30 -3.96
CA ASN A 41 16.15 -11.07 -3.54
C ASN A 41 15.21 -10.62 -4.68
N GLN A 42 15.72 -10.45 -5.92
CA GLN A 42 14.95 -9.93 -7.04
C GLN A 42 13.69 -10.77 -7.35
N GLY A 43 13.74 -12.10 -7.21
CA GLY A 43 12.58 -12.97 -7.38
C GLY A 43 11.53 -12.87 -6.25
N ARG A 44 11.80 -12.07 -5.21
CA ARG A 44 10.91 -11.81 -4.06
C ARG A 44 10.96 -10.34 -3.65
N ALA A 45 11.04 -9.47 -4.64
CA ALA A 45 11.25 -8.03 -4.48
C ALA A 45 10.25 -7.39 -3.50
N SER A 46 8.95 -7.69 -3.61
CA SER A 46 7.87 -7.10 -2.81
C SER A 46 8.04 -7.25 -1.29
N SER A 47 8.87 -8.21 -0.83
CA SER A 47 9.11 -8.42 0.60
C SER A 47 10.35 -7.71 1.14
N TYR A 48 11.16 -7.13 0.28
CA TYR A 48 12.49 -6.68 0.67
C TYR A 48 12.48 -5.57 1.71
N ALA A 49 11.69 -4.53 1.52
CA ALA A 49 11.63 -3.41 2.46
C ALA A 49 11.25 -3.87 3.87
N ARG A 50 10.25 -4.76 3.99
CA ARG A 50 9.82 -5.29 5.29
C ARG A 50 10.87 -6.19 5.96
N VAL A 51 11.56 -7.01 5.17
CA VAL A 51 12.66 -7.85 5.69
C VAL A 51 13.78 -6.94 6.21
N MET A 52 14.16 -5.93 5.44
CA MET A 52 15.18 -4.96 5.85
C MET A 52 14.75 -4.16 7.09
N GLN A 53 13.51 -3.74 7.19
CA GLN A 53 12.98 -3.09 8.39
C GLN A 53 13.19 -3.94 9.65
N ARG A 54 12.89 -5.25 9.55
CA ARG A 54 13.10 -6.19 10.66
C ARG A 54 14.58 -6.41 10.97
N LEU A 55 15.42 -6.55 9.94
CA LEU A 55 16.86 -6.70 10.10
C LEU A 55 17.45 -5.48 10.82
N ILE A 56 17.17 -4.27 10.31
CA ILE A 56 17.66 -3.02 10.88
C ILE A 56 17.21 -2.85 12.33
N GLY A 57 15.91 -3.09 12.60
CA GLY A 57 15.35 -3.03 13.96
C GLY A 57 16.00 -4.04 14.91
N SER A 58 16.19 -5.28 14.47
CA SER A 58 16.87 -6.32 15.25
C SER A 58 18.32 -5.95 15.59
N TRP A 59 19.06 -5.43 14.60
CA TRP A 59 20.44 -5.01 14.85
C TRP A 59 20.53 -3.81 15.78
N ARG A 60 19.69 -2.78 15.58
CA ARG A 60 19.62 -1.63 16.49
C ARG A 60 19.31 -2.05 17.92
N THR A 61 18.37 -2.98 18.10
CA THR A 61 18.06 -3.56 19.41
C THR A 61 19.28 -4.30 20.00
N GLY A 62 19.92 -5.18 19.21
CA GLY A 62 21.07 -5.96 19.68
C GLY A 62 22.28 -5.11 20.04
N PHE A 63 22.60 -4.08 19.26
CA PHE A 63 23.65 -3.11 19.56
C PHE A 63 23.24 -2.07 20.61
N ASN A 64 21.98 -2.08 21.06
CA ASN A 64 21.40 -1.06 21.95
C ASN A 64 21.67 0.38 21.49
N LYS A 65 21.52 0.63 20.19
CA LYS A 65 21.85 1.91 19.56
C LYS A 65 21.06 2.16 18.28
N GLU A 66 20.43 3.32 18.17
CA GLU A 66 19.81 3.84 16.95
C GLU A 66 20.86 4.44 16.00
N PHE A 67 21.65 3.57 15.38
CA PHE A 67 22.70 3.98 14.46
C PHE A 67 22.16 4.22 13.03
N PRO A 68 22.81 5.09 12.24
CA PRO A 68 22.49 5.29 10.82
C PRO A 68 22.74 4.01 10.01
N PHE A 69 21.85 3.77 9.03
CA PHE A 69 21.95 2.62 8.13
C PHE A 69 21.90 3.13 6.68
N TYR A 70 23.01 3.00 5.96
CA TYR A 70 23.17 3.56 4.62
C TYR A 70 23.19 2.46 3.57
N LEU A 71 22.24 2.52 2.65
CA LEU A 71 22.00 1.52 1.62
C LEU A 71 22.64 1.94 0.29
N VAL A 72 23.12 0.96 -0.44
CA VAL A 72 23.38 1.08 -1.87
C VAL A 72 22.23 0.40 -2.61
N GLN A 73 21.52 1.15 -3.46
CA GLN A 73 20.51 0.56 -4.36
C GLN A 73 21.20 -0.40 -5.31
N ILE A 74 20.62 -1.61 -5.55
CA ILE A 74 21.26 -2.59 -6.45
C ILE A 74 21.47 -1.99 -7.84
N ALA A 75 22.63 -2.34 -8.41
CA ALA A 75 23.05 -1.88 -9.73
C ALA A 75 22.19 -2.51 -10.85
N PRO A 76 22.03 -1.86 -12.00
CA PRO A 76 21.51 -2.48 -13.21
C PRO A 76 22.30 -3.71 -13.61
N PHE A 77 21.61 -4.84 -13.83
CA PHE A 77 22.18 -6.08 -14.31
C PHE A 77 21.14 -6.88 -15.10
N GLN A 78 21.57 -7.60 -16.12
CA GLN A 78 20.73 -8.39 -17.02
C GLN A 78 20.28 -9.71 -16.36
N TYR A 79 19.29 -9.65 -15.48
CA TYR A 79 18.74 -10.83 -14.79
C TYR A 79 17.90 -11.72 -15.71
N HIS A 80 17.45 -11.21 -16.88
CA HIS A 80 16.47 -11.86 -17.74
C HIS A 80 15.15 -12.16 -16.99
N SER A 81 14.76 -11.30 -16.08
CA SER A 81 13.53 -11.47 -15.31
C SER A 81 12.29 -11.26 -16.19
N LYS A 82 11.23 -12.02 -15.92
CA LYS A 82 9.97 -11.92 -16.67
C LYS A 82 8.99 -10.91 -16.06
N ASP A 83 9.22 -10.50 -14.83
CA ASP A 83 8.29 -9.79 -13.95
C ASP A 83 8.81 -8.44 -13.41
N ASN A 84 9.89 -7.91 -14.00
CA ASN A 84 10.56 -6.69 -13.52
C ASN A 84 11.03 -6.77 -12.05
N GLY A 85 11.29 -7.96 -11.52
CA GLY A 85 11.72 -8.17 -10.14
C GLY A 85 12.86 -7.25 -9.69
N PRO A 86 13.95 -7.07 -10.46
CA PRO A 86 15.03 -6.14 -10.10
C PRO A 86 14.58 -4.68 -10.01
N ALA A 87 13.66 -4.24 -10.87
CA ALA A 87 13.11 -2.88 -10.82
C ALA A 87 12.24 -2.68 -9.58
N LEU A 88 11.37 -3.67 -9.27
CA LEU A 88 10.59 -3.71 -8.05
C LEU A 88 11.47 -3.72 -6.80
N LEU A 89 12.59 -4.45 -6.83
CA LEU A 89 13.53 -4.48 -5.72
C LEU A 89 14.17 -3.10 -5.48
N ARG A 90 14.60 -2.40 -6.53
CA ARG A 90 15.11 -1.03 -6.42
C ARG A 90 14.06 -0.08 -5.84
N GLU A 91 12.80 -0.25 -6.22
CA GLU A 91 11.68 0.50 -5.64
C GLU A 91 11.54 0.22 -4.13
N GLN A 92 11.57 -1.06 -3.71
CA GLN A 92 11.53 -1.44 -2.30
C GLN A 92 12.72 -0.90 -1.50
N GLN A 93 13.90 -0.83 -2.10
CA GLN A 93 15.06 -0.19 -1.47
C GLN A 93 14.85 1.31 -1.30
N ALA A 94 14.26 1.97 -2.31
CA ALA A 94 13.96 3.40 -2.27
C ALA A 94 12.88 3.79 -1.24
N MET A 95 12.02 2.84 -0.83
CA MET A 95 11.03 3.07 0.23
C MET A 95 11.64 3.12 1.63
N LEU A 96 12.77 2.44 1.88
CA LEU A 96 13.33 2.30 3.22
C LEU A 96 13.67 3.64 3.91
N PRO A 97 14.22 4.65 3.24
CA PRO A 97 14.45 5.98 3.84
C PRO A 97 13.18 6.69 4.31
N GLU A 98 12.02 6.38 3.74
CA GLU A 98 10.73 6.95 4.14
C GLU A 98 10.07 6.13 5.28
N MET A 99 10.42 4.85 5.39
CA MET A 99 9.87 3.93 6.38
C MET A 99 10.60 3.96 7.73
N LEU A 100 11.88 4.36 7.74
CA LEU A 100 12.75 4.21 8.89
C LEU A 100 13.62 5.46 9.11
N ASP A 101 13.64 5.92 10.35
CA ASP A 101 14.53 6.99 10.76
C ASP A 101 16.01 6.59 10.60
N LYS A 102 16.86 7.56 10.25
CA LYS A 102 18.31 7.38 10.05
C LYS A 102 18.67 6.30 9.02
N VAL A 103 17.77 6.04 8.07
CA VAL A 103 18.07 5.21 6.92
C VAL A 103 18.15 6.11 5.68
N LYS A 104 19.21 5.97 4.91
CA LYS A 104 19.44 6.72 3.67
C LYS A 104 19.96 5.78 2.59
N MET A 105 19.84 6.20 1.34
CA MET A 105 20.24 5.39 0.19
C MET A 105 21.05 6.21 -0.81
N ILE A 106 22.02 5.57 -1.46
CA ILE A 106 22.66 6.09 -2.65
C ILE A 106 22.28 5.26 -3.88
N THR A 107 22.19 5.91 -5.03
CA THR A 107 21.99 5.26 -6.34
C THR A 107 23.32 5.14 -7.06
N VAL A 108 23.50 4.03 -7.79
CA VAL A 108 24.78 3.67 -8.47
C VAL A 108 24.56 3.22 -9.92
N SER A 109 23.42 3.55 -10.52
CA SER A 109 23.06 3.13 -11.88
C SER A 109 24.01 3.65 -12.96
N ASP A 110 24.69 4.74 -12.73
CA ASP A 110 25.71 5.36 -13.60
C ASP A 110 27.11 4.80 -13.42
N LEU A 111 27.34 3.92 -12.44
CA LEU A 111 28.64 3.32 -12.11
C LEU A 111 28.79 1.90 -12.66
N VAL A 112 27.94 1.50 -13.59
CA VAL A 112 27.93 0.19 -14.20
C VAL A 112 28.53 0.28 -15.61
N ASP A 113 29.68 -0.34 -15.80
CA ASP A 113 30.37 -0.40 -17.08
C ASP A 113 29.91 -1.57 -17.96
N ASN A 114 29.39 -2.63 -17.35
CA ASN A 114 28.89 -3.82 -18.03
C ASN A 114 27.69 -4.42 -17.30
N VAL A 115 26.50 -4.31 -17.88
CA VAL A 115 25.27 -4.89 -17.34
C VAL A 115 25.19 -6.42 -17.41
N GLN A 116 26.17 -7.08 -18.02
CA GLN A 116 26.32 -8.54 -18.00
C GLN A 116 27.16 -9.03 -16.81
N ASP A 117 27.78 -8.11 -16.05
CA ASP A 117 28.51 -8.42 -14.83
C ASP A 117 27.72 -7.91 -13.62
N ILE A 118 27.28 -8.82 -12.76
CA ILE A 118 26.52 -8.49 -11.54
C ILE A 118 27.37 -7.72 -10.52
N HIS A 119 28.70 -7.68 -10.70
CA HIS A 119 29.66 -7.03 -9.82
C HIS A 119 30.28 -5.79 -10.47
N PRO A 120 29.61 -4.62 -10.48
CA PRO A 120 30.18 -3.40 -11.03
C PRO A 120 31.57 -3.10 -10.45
N ARG A 121 32.52 -2.71 -11.29
CA ARG A 121 33.93 -2.56 -10.90
C ARG A 121 34.24 -1.29 -10.13
N ASP A 122 33.48 -0.21 -10.37
CA ASP A 122 33.73 1.09 -9.73
C ASP A 122 33.25 1.14 -8.29
N LYS A 123 33.88 0.36 -7.42
CA LYS A 123 33.64 0.37 -5.97
C LYS A 123 34.13 1.65 -5.29
N ARG A 124 35.10 2.34 -5.93
CA ARG A 124 35.64 3.60 -5.38
C ARG A 124 34.59 4.71 -5.38
N SER A 125 33.85 4.89 -6.47
CA SER A 125 32.78 5.89 -6.55
C SER A 125 31.61 5.54 -5.62
N VAL A 126 31.26 4.25 -5.49
CA VAL A 126 30.29 3.78 -4.49
C VAL A 126 30.72 4.18 -3.08
N GLY A 127 31.96 3.84 -2.71
CA GLY A 127 32.54 4.19 -1.39
C GLY A 127 32.59 5.71 -1.16
N LYS A 128 32.91 6.50 -2.19
CA LYS A 128 32.92 7.97 -2.11
C LYS A 128 31.51 8.54 -1.85
N ARG A 129 30.47 8.02 -2.56
CA ARG A 129 29.07 8.46 -2.31
C ARG A 129 28.62 8.10 -0.90
N LEU A 130 28.93 6.90 -0.42
CA LEU A 130 28.63 6.48 0.95
C LEU A 130 29.38 7.33 1.98
N ALA A 131 30.63 7.67 1.74
CA ALA A 131 31.40 8.56 2.60
C ALA A 131 30.81 9.98 2.63
N ASN A 132 30.46 10.54 1.47
CA ASN A 132 29.80 11.85 1.39
C ASN A 132 28.45 11.85 2.14
N LEU A 133 27.66 10.78 1.98
CA LEU A 133 26.41 10.60 2.71
C LEU A 133 26.67 10.56 4.23
N ALA A 134 27.61 9.74 4.70
CA ALA A 134 27.94 9.64 6.12
C ALA A 134 28.46 10.97 6.70
N LEU A 135 29.32 11.66 5.97
CA LEU A 135 29.85 12.96 6.39
C LEU A 135 28.74 14.01 6.53
N ASP A 136 27.82 14.10 5.57
CA ASP A 136 26.73 15.07 5.60
C ASP A 136 25.67 14.70 6.66
N ASP A 137 25.18 13.45 6.63
CA ASP A 137 24.04 13.01 7.46
C ASP A 137 24.42 12.78 8.93
N THR A 138 25.58 12.17 9.20
CA THR A 138 26.02 11.83 10.57
C THR A 138 26.91 12.90 11.19
N TYR A 139 27.84 13.46 10.40
CA TYR A 139 28.86 14.39 10.93
C TYR A 139 28.61 15.85 10.56
N HIS A 140 27.56 16.14 9.78
CA HIS A 140 27.16 17.48 9.33
C HIS A 140 28.26 18.23 8.57
N ILE A 141 29.05 17.49 7.78
CA ILE A 141 30.13 17.98 6.95
C ILE A 141 29.82 17.69 5.49
N TYR A 142 29.41 18.68 4.72
CA TYR A 142 29.20 18.49 3.28
C TYR A 142 30.55 18.33 2.56
N ALA A 143 30.80 17.13 2.04
CA ALA A 143 32.06 16.79 1.35
C ALA A 143 31.89 16.59 -0.17
N GLY A 144 30.65 16.59 -0.67
CA GLY A 144 30.34 16.44 -2.08
C GLY A 144 28.99 15.79 -2.33
N PRO A 145 28.56 15.70 -3.60
CA PRO A 145 27.26 15.19 -3.95
C PRO A 145 27.13 13.68 -3.70
N TYR A 146 25.95 13.27 -3.29
CA TYR A 146 25.55 11.86 -3.08
C TYR A 146 24.04 11.65 -3.22
N LYS A 147 23.21 12.69 -3.04
CA LYS A 147 21.75 12.60 -3.09
C LYS A 147 21.27 12.43 -4.52
N SER A 148 20.61 11.33 -4.80
CA SER A 148 19.88 11.14 -6.05
C SER A 148 18.56 11.90 -6.01
N PRO A 149 18.15 12.57 -7.11
CA PRO A 149 16.75 12.96 -7.24
C PRO A 149 15.87 11.72 -7.19
N VAL A 150 14.77 11.78 -6.42
CA VAL A 150 13.81 10.69 -6.30
C VAL A 150 12.41 11.18 -6.66
N PHE A 151 11.60 10.29 -7.22
CA PHE A 151 10.21 10.59 -7.57
C PHE A 151 9.43 11.08 -6.35
N GLU A 152 8.66 12.13 -6.52
CA GLU A 152 7.79 12.70 -5.49
C GLU A 152 6.32 12.61 -5.90
N SER A 153 5.99 13.08 -7.10
CA SER A 153 4.60 13.10 -7.56
C SER A 153 4.51 13.20 -9.08
N ALA A 154 3.37 12.77 -9.62
CA ALA A 154 2.99 12.99 -11.01
C ALA A 154 1.58 13.56 -11.08
N CYS A 155 1.40 14.61 -11.89
CA CYS A 155 0.12 15.28 -12.07
C CYS A 155 -0.14 15.52 -13.55
N ARG A 156 -1.29 15.07 -14.05
CA ARG A 156 -1.72 15.33 -15.42
C ARG A 156 -2.61 16.55 -15.47
N LYS A 157 -2.24 17.52 -16.31
CA LYS A 157 -3.07 18.67 -16.64
C LYS A 157 -3.21 18.76 -18.17
N GLY A 158 -4.42 18.58 -18.68
CA GLY A 158 -4.68 18.56 -20.11
C GLY A 158 -3.79 17.56 -20.85
N ASN A 159 -2.99 18.07 -21.78
CA ASN A 159 -2.13 17.27 -22.65
C ASN A 159 -0.71 17.00 -22.10
N HIS A 160 -0.45 17.23 -20.83
CA HIS A 160 0.86 17.05 -20.22
C HIS A 160 0.76 16.37 -18.85
N VAL A 161 1.73 15.52 -18.57
CA VAL A 161 2.02 15.03 -17.21
C VAL A 161 3.25 15.76 -16.72
N THR A 162 3.14 16.38 -15.55
CA THR A 162 4.26 16.99 -14.83
C THR A 162 4.72 16.01 -13.75
N ILE A 163 5.98 15.61 -13.78
CA ILE A 163 6.61 14.76 -12.78
C ILE A 163 7.54 15.61 -11.93
N SER A 164 7.32 15.60 -10.63
CA SER A 164 8.13 16.32 -9.63
C SER A 164 9.03 15.35 -8.88
N PHE A 165 10.18 15.84 -8.46
CA PHE A 165 11.18 15.07 -7.74
C PHE A 165 11.62 15.83 -6.50
N LYS A 166 11.94 15.14 -5.44
CA LYS A 166 12.61 15.66 -4.24
C LYS A 166 14.13 15.41 -4.33
N ASP A 167 14.87 16.00 -3.41
CA ASP A 167 16.35 15.97 -3.38
C ASP A 167 17.02 16.59 -4.62
N ILE A 168 16.35 17.59 -5.22
CA ILE A 168 16.88 18.40 -6.31
C ILE A 168 17.30 19.77 -5.77
N LYS A 169 18.58 20.10 -5.91
CA LYS A 169 19.11 21.38 -5.45
C LYS A 169 19.05 22.47 -6.53
N ASN A 170 19.47 22.17 -7.74
CA ASN A 170 19.60 23.15 -8.83
C ASN A 170 18.97 22.69 -10.15
N GLY A 171 18.13 21.65 -10.13
CA GLY A 171 17.44 21.09 -11.29
C GLY A 171 18.02 19.79 -11.82
N LEU A 172 17.48 19.37 -12.97
CA LEU A 172 17.89 18.16 -13.69
C LEU A 172 18.68 18.51 -14.94
N THR A 173 19.53 17.59 -15.35
CA THR A 173 20.25 17.65 -16.63
C THR A 173 20.20 16.28 -17.33
N VAL A 174 20.31 16.28 -18.65
CA VAL A 174 20.41 15.08 -19.47
C VAL A 174 21.82 14.95 -20.04
N HIS A 175 22.43 13.76 -19.87
CA HIS A 175 23.69 13.45 -20.52
C HIS A 175 23.41 12.84 -21.91
N GLY A 176 23.44 13.66 -22.95
CA GLY A 176 23.10 13.25 -24.30
C GLY A 176 22.11 14.20 -24.98
N LYS A 177 21.56 13.75 -26.11
CA LYS A 177 20.65 14.58 -26.92
C LYS A 177 19.19 14.42 -26.55
N ARG A 178 18.82 13.32 -25.91
CA ARG A 178 17.45 12.99 -25.50
C ARG A 178 17.48 12.21 -24.19
N ILE A 179 16.34 12.21 -23.52
CA ILE A 179 16.14 11.39 -22.33
C ILE A 179 16.00 9.93 -22.78
N GLU A 180 16.73 9.03 -22.14
CA GLU A 180 16.71 7.59 -22.35
C GLU A 180 16.12 6.88 -21.14
N GLY A 181 15.48 5.73 -21.36
CA GLY A 181 14.87 4.92 -20.29
C GLY A 181 13.55 5.45 -19.76
N LEU A 182 12.97 6.49 -20.37
CA LEU A 182 11.64 6.97 -20.02
C LEU A 182 10.59 6.29 -20.92
N MET A 183 9.66 5.59 -20.31
CA MET A 183 8.60 4.82 -20.97
C MET A 183 7.23 5.32 -20.54
N MET A 184 6.25 5.20 -21.43
CA MET A 184 4.86 5.56 -21.17
C MET A 184 3.92 4.53 -21.77
N ALA A 185 2.80 4.29 -21.10
CA ALA A 185 1.68 3.51 -21.62
C ALA A 185 0.35 4.17 -21.25
N ALA A 186 -0.62 4.16 -22.17
CA ALA A 186 -2.02 4.39 -21.81
C ALA A 186 -2.61 3.09 -21.25
N ALA A 187 -3.73 3.18 -20.54
CA ALA A 187 -4.41 2.02 -19.98
C ALA A 187 -4.70 0.96 -21.08
N GLY A 188 -4.25 -0.27 -20.87
CA GLY A 188 -4.40 -1.38 -21.81
C GLY A 188 -3.55 -1.30 -23.08
N GLN A 189 -2.60 -0.38 -23.18
CA GLN A 189 -1.70 -0.23 -24.33
C GLN A 189 -0.27 -0.70 -23.99
N GLU A 190 0.48 -1.05 -25.04
CA GLU A 190 1.88 -1.41 -24.92
C GLU A 190 2.76 -0.22 -24.50
N TRP A 191 3.83 -0.52 -23.77
CA TRP A 191 4.82 0.45 -23.36
C TRP A 191 5.62 0.99 -24.54
N GLN A 192 5.74 2.31 -24.63
CA GLN A 192 6.51 3.02 -25.66
C GLN A 192 7.46 4.03 -25.05
N GLU A 193 8.53 4.36 -25.77
CA GLU A 193 9.44 5.44 -25.37
C GLU A 193 8.68 6.76 -25.25
N ALA A 194 8.83 7.43 -24.12
CA ALA A 194 8.24 8.73 -23.87
C ALA A 194 9.24 9.83 -24.16
N ARG A 195 8.75 10.93 -24.74
CA ARG A 195 9.51 12.17 -24.83
C ARG A 195 9.16 13.06 -23.65
N ALA A 196 10.15 13.76 -23.13
CA ALA A 196 9.92 14.75 -22.09
C ALA A 196 10.87 15.95 -22.28
N ARG A 197 10.49 17.08 -21.74
CA ARG A 197 11.39 18.23 -21.55
C ARG A 197 11.66 18.42 -20.06
N ILE A 198 12.86 18.88 -19.77
CA ILE A 198 13.22 19.31 -18.42
C ILE A 198 12.73 20.75 -18.23
N ASP A 199 12.13 21.02 -17.07
CA ASP A 199 11.70 22.35 -16.63
C ASP A 199 12.14 22.54 -15.18
N GLY A 200 13.35 23.08 -15.02
CA GLY A 200 14.02 23.16 -13.71
C GLY A 200 14.24 21.78 -13.09
N GLY A 201 13.52 21.50 -12.01
CA GLY A 201 13.56 20.20 -11.30
C GLY A 201 12.43 19.25 -11.69
N LYS A 202 11.75 19.44 -12.83
CA LYS A 202 10.59 18.65 -13.24
C LYS A 202 10.76 18.07 -14.63
N LEU A 203 10.06 16.98 -14.91
CA LEU A 203 9.86 16.49 -16.26
C LEU A 203 8.44 16.83 -16.73
N ILE A 204 8.32 17.32 -17.95
CA ILE A 204 7.05 17.57 -18.62
C ILE A 204 6.91 16.57 -19.76
N VAL A 205 6.00 15.63 -19.61
CA VAL A 205 5.74 14.55 -20.57
C VAL A 205 4.47 14.89 -21.36
N PRO A 206 4.53 15.08 -22.69
CA PRO A 206 3.34 15.29 -23.51
C PRO A 206 2.53 13.99 -23.63
N VAL A 207 1.21 14.10 -23.42
CA VAL A 207 0.23 13.01 -23.50
C VAL A 207 -0.95 13.36 -24.41
N LYS A 208 -0.67 14.19 -25.44
CA LYS A 208 -1.69 14.64 -26.40
C LYS A 208 -2.30 13.46 -27.15
N GLY A 209 -3.64 13.42 -27.21
CA GLY A 209 -4.39 12.37 -27.91
C GLY A 209 -4.52 11.07 -27.13
N ILE A 210 -4.06 11.03 -25.87
CA ILE A 210 -4.28 9.88 -24.99
C ILE A 210 -5.50 10.16 -24.13
N GLU A 211 -6.53 9.35 -24.29
CA GLU A 211 -7.71 9.33 -23.43
C GLU A 211 -7.46 8.39 -22.23
N GLY A 212 -8.03 8.72 -21.06
CA GLY A 212 -7.87 7.92 -19.86
C GLY A 212 -6.52 8.08 -19.15
N PRO A 213 -6.28 7.26 -18.11
CA PRO A 213 -5.05 7.30 -17.32
C PRO A 213 -3.81 6.92 -18.12
N VAL A 214 -2.66 7.51 -17.75
CA VAL A 214 -1.35 7.14 -18.31
C VAL A 214 -0.43 6.67 -17.19
N SER A 215 0.41 5.70 -17.52
CA SER A 215 1.50 5.25 -16.65
C SER A 215 2.84 5.67 -17.24
N ILE A 216 3.77 6.12 -16.40
CA ILE A 216 5.10 6.56 -16.79
C ILE A 216 6.13 5.85 -15.92
N ARG A 217 7.18 5.35 -16.55
CA ARG A 217 8.29 4.65 -15.88
C ARG A 217 9.63 5.17 -16.36
N TYR A 218 10.59 5.27 -15.45
CA TYR A 218 11.97 5.62 -15.78
C TYR A 218 12.91 4.53 -15.27
N CYS A 219 13.69 3.94 -16.19
CA CYS A 219 14.63 2.86 -15.90
C CYS A 219 14.03 1.70 -15.08
N PHE A 220 12.75 1.44 -15.27
CA PHE A 220 12.00 0.41 -14.54
C PHE A 220 12.10 -0.94 -15.27
N SER A 221 13.32 -1.48 -15.35
CA SER A 221 13.64 -2.78 -15.94
C SER A 221 14.94 -3.33 -15.31
N ASP A 222 15.35 -4.52 -15.72
CA ASP A 222 16.52 -5.21 -15.15
C ASP A 222 17.81 -4.37 -15.27
N ALA A 223 18.16 -4.00 -16.50
CA ALA A 223 19.47 -3.47 -16.86
C ALA A 223 19.43 -2.02 -17.37
N ALA A 224 18.29 -1.34 -17.31
CA ALA A 224 18.19 0.01 -17.85
C ALA A 224 19.12 0.98 -17.09
N GLN A 225 19.96 1.65 -17.85
CA GLN A 225 20.80 2.75 -17.42
C GLN A 225 20.23 4.03 -18.02
N GLY A 226 19.77 4.94 -17.17
CA GLY A 226 19.24 6.21 -17.64
C GLY A 226 20.33 7.28 -17.75
N ASN A 227 19.98 8.39 -18.37
CA ASN A 227 20.88 9.51 -18.59
C ASN A 227 20.40 10.84 -18.00
N LEU A 228 19.44 10.77 -17.08
CA LEU A 228 18.99 11.91 -16.27
C LEU A 228 19.79 11.99 -14.98
N PHE A 229 20.25 13.18 -14.66
CA PHE A 229 21.08 13.46 -13.48
C PHE A 229 20.59 14.74 -12.79
N SER A 230 20.91 14.87 -11.51
CA SER A 230 20.95 16.21 -10.89
C SER A 230 22.06 17.04 -11.53
N THR A 231 21.97 18.36 -11.44
CA THR A 231 23.06 19.26 -11.89
C THR A 231 24.37 19.06 -11.10
N GLU A 232 24.32 18.33 -9.96
CA GLU A 232 25.48 17.91 -9.18
C GLU A 232 26.10 16.59 -9.67
N GLY A 233 25.56 15.98 -10.73
CA GLY A 233 26.10 14.77 -11.37
C GLY A 233 25.69 13.46 -10.69
N ILE A 234 24.61 13.42 -9.91
CA ILE A 234 24.09 12.18 -9.34
C ILE A 234 22.86 11.72 -10.15
N PRO A 235 22.79 10.43 -10.54
CA PRO A 235 21.74 9.92 -11.40
C PRO A 235 20.37 10.01 -10.74
N LEU A 236 19.32 10.25 -11.54
CA LEU A 236 17.94 10.12 -11.11
C LEU A 236 17.64 8.66 -10.74
N ALA A 237 17.05 8.46 -9.59
CA ALA A 237 16.62 7.12 -9.17
C ALA A 237 15.52 6.58 -10.09
N PRO A 238 15.52 5.27 -10.42
CA PRO A 238 14.44 4.64 -11.16
C PRO A 238 13.10 4.82 -10.44
N PHE A 239 12.03 5.03 -11.22
CA PHE A 239 10.69 5.18 -10.67
C PHE A 239 9.60 4.66 -11.59
N ARG A 240 8.40 4.48 -11.02
CA ARG A 240 7.15 4.35 -11.75
C ARG A 240 6.10 5.28 -11.17
N ALA A 241 5.20 5.74 -12.04
CA ALA A 241 4.01 6.47 -11.70
C ALA A 241 2.87 5.89 -12.55
N ASP A 242 2.08 5.03 -11.96
CA ASP A 242 1.04 4.29 -12.66
C ASP A 242 -0.31 5.03 -12.53
N SER A 243 -1.19 4.86 -13.54
CA SER A 243 -2.59 5.34 -13.55
C SER A 243 -2.78 6.85 -13.27
N ILE A 244 -1.93 7.70 -13.86
CA ILE A 244 -2.01 9.16 -13.71
C ILE A 244 -3.25 9.68 -14.46
N ALA A 245 -4.31 10.04 -13.72
CA ALA A 245 -5.55 10.60 -14.27
C ALA A 245 -5.43 12.09 -14.59
N SER A 246 -6.31 12.61 -15.46
CA SER A 246 -6.41 14.05 -15.74
C SER A 246 -7.04 14.77 -14.53
N SER A 247 -6.44 15.88 -14.11
CA SER A 247 -6.99 16.74 -13.05
C SER A 247 -8.06 17.73 -13.54
N GLU A 248 -8.33 17.78 -14.84
CA GLU A 248 -9.35 18.64 -15.41
C GLU A 248 -10.63 17.85 -15.64
N ASN A 249 -11.71 18.29 -14.97
CA ASN A 249 -13.07 17.75 -15.09
C ASN A 249 -13.17 16.23 -14.95
N ILE A 250 -13.08 15.79 -13.70
CA ILE A 250 -13.82 14.59 -13.32
C ILE A 250 -15.26 15.08 -13.14
N PRO A 251 -16.23 14.74 -14.03
CA PRO A 251 -17.58 14.59 -13.56
C PRO A 251 -17.42 13.63 -12.38
N VAL A 252 -18.03 13.91 -11.27
CA VAL A 252 -18.22 12.92 -10.22
C VAL A 252 -18.99 11.80 -10.91
N SER A 253 -18.26 10.87 -11.54
CA SER A 253 -18.82 9.62 -11.98
C SER A 253 -19.15 8.92 -10.67
N THR A 254 -20.42 8.64 -10.51
CA THR A 254 -20.96 7.78 -9.46
C THR A 254 -20.49 6.33 -9.59
N ASP A 255 -19.63 6.05 -10.55
CA ASP A 255 -18.88 4.81 -10.60
C ASP A 255 -17.83 4.87 -9.49
N SER A 256 -18.09 4.11 -8.43
CA SER A 256 -17.07 3.76 -7.46
C SER A 256 -15.85 3.30 -8.25
N ALA A 257 -14.82 4.15 -8.33
CA ALA A 257 -13.55 3.74 -8.88
C ALA A 257 -13.04 2.63 -7.97
N LEU A 258 -13.32 1.40 -8.34
CA LEU A 258 -12.59 0.25 -7.84
C LEU A 258 -11.14 0.52 -8.26
N GLU A 259 -10.24 0.65 -7.29
CA GLU A 259 -8.83 0.52 -7.58
C GLU A 259 -8.65 -0.77 -8.38
N GLU A 260 -7.81 -0.75 -9.41
CA GLU A 260 -7.62 -1.94 -10.23
C GLU A 260 -7.35 -3.16 -9.34
N SER A 261 -8.17 -4.20 -9.51
CA SER A 261 -7.98 -5.44 -8.76
C SER A 261 -6.66 -6.09 -9.18
N PHE A 262 -5.92 -6.62 -8.24
CA PHE A 262 -4.69 -7.34 -8.51
C PHE A 262 -4.58 -8.62 -7.68
N GLU A 263 -3.89 -9.61 -8.24
CA GLU A 263 -3.61 -10.87 -7.57
C GLU A 263 -2.40 -10.73 -6.65
N PHE A 264 -2.48 -11.30 -5.46
CA PHE A 264 -1.37 -11.38 -4.53
C PHE A 264 -1.40 -12.69 -3.74
N SER A 265 -0.24 -13.14 -3.29
CA SER A 265 -0.13 -14.28 -2.38
C SER A 265 0.42 -13.79 -1.06
N PRO A 266 -0.26 -14.06 0.06
CA PRO A 266 0.27 -13.78 1.38
C PRO A 266 1.60 -14.52 1.57
N LYS A 267 2.55 -13.90 2.22
CA LYS A 267 3.95 -14.38 2.35
C LYS A 267 4.12 -15.69 3.09
N PHE A 268 3.09 -16.22 3.71
CA PHE A 268 3.17 -17.41 4.52
C PHE A 268 2.22 -18.47 3.98
N SER A 269 2.76 -19.42 3.23
CA SER A 269 2.03 -20.56 2.66
C SER A 269 1.63 -21.63 3.68
N THR A 270 1.74 -21.39 4.98
CA THR A 270 1.53 -22.37 6.05
C THR A 270 0.18 -22.24 6.76
N GLY A 271 -0.90 -21.88 6.05
CA GLY A 271 -2.26 -21.88 6.58
C GLY A 271 -2.61 -20.83 7.64
N ASN A 272 -1.63 -20.08 8.13
CA ASN A 272 -1.78 -19.00 9.10
C ASN A 272 -1.16 -17.69 8.58
N ALA A 273 -1.53 -17.32 7.34
CA ALA A 273 -1.05 -16.08 6.74
C ALA A 273 -1.68 -14.86 7.44
N ASN A 274 -1.03 -14.37 8.48
CA ASN A 274 -1.41 -13.15 9.17
C ASN A 274 -0.20 -12.20 9.25
N PRO A 275 -0.27 -10.93 8.80
CA PRO A 275 -1.44 -10.28 8.23
C PRO A 275 -1.76 -10.74 6.80
N LEU A 276 -3.05 -10.76 6.45
CA LEU A 276 -3.51 -11.08 5.09
C LEU A 276 -3.02 -10.02 4.10
N LEU A 277 -3.14 -8.73 4.44
CA LEU A 277 -2.61 -7.60 3.70
C LEU A 277 -1.33 -7.09 4.39
N ASP A 278 -0.26 -6.88 3.64
CA ASP A 278 0.99 -6.35 4.15
C ASP A 278 1.29 -4.91 3.67
N PHE A 279 0.43 -4.38 2.81
CA PHE A 279 0.54 -3.05 2.21
C PHE A 279 -0.58 -2.10 2.67
N GLN A 280 -1.61 -2.62 3.37
CA GLN A 280 -2.74 -1.81 3.84
C GLN A 280 -3.23 -2.32 5.19
N TYR A 281 -3.57 -1.40 6.10
CA TYR A 281 -4.22 -1.76 7.36
C TYR A 281 -5.70 -2.06 7.10
N MET A 282 -6.16 -3.20 7.58
CA MET A 282 -7.54 -3.66 7.46
C MET A 282 -7.96 -4.25 8.79
N ALA A 283 -8.94 -3.60 9.46
CA ALA A 283 -9.48 -4.04 10.73
C ALA A 283 -10.92 -4.56 10.60
N ASP A 284 -11.41 -5.19 11.67
CA ASP A 284 -12.79 -5.64 11.84
C ASP A 284 -13.33 -6.45 10.65
N PRO A 285 -12.66 -7.52 10.22
CA PRO A 285 -13.01 -8.21 8.98
C PRO A 285 -14.32 -8.96 9.09
N THR A 286 -15.12 -8.90 8.03
CA THR A 286 -16.31 -9.72 7.78
C THR A 286 -16.15 -10.46 6.47
N ALA A 287 -16.85 -11.59 6.30
CA ALA A 287 -16.72 -12.39 5.09
C ALA A 287 -18.05 -12.96 4.60
N VAL A 288 -18.14 -13.19 3.29
CA VAL A 288 -19.23 -13.92 2.65
C VAL A 288 -18.67 -14.88 1.59
N VAL A 289 -19.29 -16.03 1.43
CA VAL A 289 -18.96 -16.97 0.36
C VAL A 289 -19.97 -16.83 -0.77
N HIS A 290 -19.48 -16.72 -1.99
CA HIS A 290 -20.31 -16.68 -3.21
C HIS A 290 -19.62 -17.44 -4.33
N ASP A 291 -20.34 -18.36 -4.96
CA ASP A 291 -19.86 -19.21 -6.06
C ASP A 291 -18.51 -19.89 -5.78
N GLY A 292 -18.35 -20.40 -4.55
CA GLY A 292 -17.15 -21.12 -4.11
C GLY A 292 -15.96 -20.24 -3.72
N ARG A 293 -16.10 -18.92 -3.86
CA ARG A 293 -15.06 -17.93 -3.50
C ARG A 293 -15.42 -17.19 -2.22
N ILE A 294 -14.45 -16.99 -1.34
CA ILE A 294 -14.62 -16.16 -0.13
C ILE A 294 -14.28 -14.72 -0.45
N TYR A 295 -15.11 -13.79 0.00
CA TYR A 295 -14.92 -12.34 -0.10
C TYR A 295 -14.83 -11.78 1.31
N VAL A 296 -13.78 -11.02 1.59
CA VAL A 296 -13.51 -10.42 2.91
C VAL A 296 -13.51 -8.90 2.78
N TYR A 297 -14.19 -8.25 3.71
CA TYR A 297 -14.29 -6.80 3.79
C TYR A 297 -13.82 -6.35 5.16
N GLY A 298 -13.17 -5.21 5.24
CA GLY A 298 -12.73 -4.66 6.52
C GLY A 298 -12.59 -3.15 6.49
N THR A 299 -12.48 -2.58 7.66
CA THR A 299 -12.24 -1.15 7.88
C THR A 299 -10.91 -0.74 7.27
N ASN A 300 -10.89 0.31 6.45
CA ASN A 300 -9.66 0.84 5.87
C ASN A 300 -8.95 1.79 6.83
N ASP A 301 -8.31 1.26 7.87
CA ASP A 301 -7.54 2.05 8.84
C ASP A 301 -6.34 2.77 8.23
N HIS A 302 -5.92 2.36 7.03
CA HIS A 302 -4.82 3.02 6.32
C HIS A 302 -5.13 4.49 6.03
N GLN A 303 -6.39 4.84 5.74
CA GLN A 303 -6.80 6.23 5.55
C GLN A 303 -6.53 7.12 6.78
N GLN A 304 -6.74 6.59 7.98
CA GLN A 304 -6.40 7.32 9.20
C GLN A 304 -4.90 7.50 9.33
N TYR A 305 -4.14 6.44 9.06
CA TYR A 305 -2.68 6.46 9.08
C TYR A 305 -2.09 7.45 8.07
N ASP A 306 -2.63 7.53 6.86
CA ASP A 306 -2.17 8.45 5.81
C ASP A 306 -2.34 9.92 6.20
N VAL A 307 -3.36 10.23 6.99
CA VAL A 307 -3.64 11.61 7.43
C VAL A 307 -2.82 12.01 8.65
N VAL A 308 -2.76 11.14 9.67
CA VAL A 308 -2.16 11.50 10.96
C VAL A 308 -0.72 10.99 11.12
N GLY A 309 -0.27 10.05 10.27
CA GLY A 309 1.04 9.44 10.35
C GLY A 309 1.21 8.50 11.53
N ARG A 310 2.38 7.86 11.61
CA ARG A 310 2.69 6.82 12.60
C ARG A 310 2.57 7.27 14.07
N ASN A 311 2.88 8.54 14.34
CA ASN A 311 2.91 9.12 15.68
C ASN A 311 1.69 10.01 15.94
N GLY A 312 0.76 10.11 15.00
CA GLY A 312 -0.44 10.91 15.14
C GLY A 312 -1.47 10.26 16.06
N LYS A 313 -2.30 11.10 16.71
CA LYS A 313 -3.40 10.59 17.53
C LYS A 313 -4.45 9.94 16.63
N ASN A 314 -4.77 8.68 16.86
CA ASN A 314 -5.87 8.03 16.17
C ASN A 314 -7.21 8.57 16.68
N THR A 315 -7.93 9.28 15.81
CA THR A 315 -9.26 9.81 16.07
C THR A 315 -10.36 9.04 15.34
N TYR A 316 -9.98 8.10 14.47
CA TYR A 316 -10.86 7.31 13.58
C TYR A 316 -11.73 8.14 12.60
N GLN A 317 -11.57 9.47 12.58
CA GLN A 317 -12.43 10.39 11.82
C GLN A 317 -12.15 10.41 10.31
N HIS A 318 -11.01 9.89 9.89
CA HIS A 318 -10.58 9.90 8.49
C HIS A 318 -10.86 8.58 7.75
N ILE A 319 -11.55 7.64 8.39
CA ILE A 319 -11.86 6.33 7.81
C ILE A 319 -13.21 6.41 7.11
N HIS A 320 -13.19 6.48 5.79
CA HIS A 320 -14.35 6.69 4.93
C HIS A 320 -14.53 5.62 3.85
N SER A 321 -13.75 4.56 3.91
CA SER A 321 -13.81 3.44 2.95
C SER A 321 -13.60 2.09 3.62
N LEU A 322 -13.99 1.05 2.90
CA LEU A 322 -13.81 -0.35 3.30
C LEU A 322 -12.93 -1.06 2.28
N THR A 323 -12.02 -1.88 2.74
CA THR A 323 -11.12 -2.69 1.90
C THR A 323 -11.76 -3.99 1.50
N MET A 324 -11.52 -4.46 0.26
CA MET A 324 -12.05 -5.72 -0.26
C MET A 324 -10.95 -6.64 -0.76
N VAL A 325 -11.01 -7.92 -0.36
CA VAL A 325 -10.18 -8.99 -0.91
C VAL A 325 -10.99 -10.27 -1.11
N SER A 326 -10.54 -11.16 -1.98
CA SER A 326 -11.19 -12.46 -2.17
C SER A 326 -10.22 -13.57 -2.50
N SER A 327 -10.63 -14.83 -2.29
CA SER A 327 -9.83 -16.01 -2.59
C SER A 327 -10.70 -17.22 -2.88
N ASP A 328 -10.22 -18.11 -3.76
CA ASP A 328 -10.82 -19.43 -4.02
C ASP A 328 -10.20 -20.52 -3.15
N ASP A 329 -8.96 -20.34 -2.71
CA ASP A 329 -8.13 -21.35 -2.04
C ASP A 329 -7.60 -20.92 -0.68
N MET A 330 -7.89 -19.68 -0.25
CA MET A 330 -7.39 -19.03 0.98
C MET A 330 -5.85 -18.91 1.05
N VAL A 331 -5.18 -19.13 -0.08
CA VAL A 331 -3.73 -19.02 -0.25
C VAL A 331 -3.41 -17.87 -1.19
N ASN A 332 -4.06 -17.85 -2.35
CA ASN A 332 -3.93 -16.78 -3.34
C ASN A 332 -5.12 -15.84 -3.23
N TRP A 333 -4.85 -14.55 -3.16
CA TRP A 333 -5.85 -13.54 -2.92
C TRP A 333 -5.89 -12.51 -4.03
N THR A 334 -7.08 -12.03 -4.33
CA THR A 334 -7.30 -10.87 -5.19
C THR A 334 -7.64 -9.67 -4.32
N TYR A 335 -6.89 -8.59 -4.45
CA TYR A 335 -7.25 -7.30 -3.90
C TYR A 335 -8.17 -6.57 -4.87
N HIS A 336 -9.34 -6.15 -4.41
CA HIS A 336 -10.36 -5.48 -5.24
C HIS A 336 -10.41 -3.97 -5.02
N GLY A 337 -9.43 -3.42 -4.29
CA GLY A 337 -9.44 -2.00 -3.93
C GLY A 337 -10.33 -1.70 -2.73
N VAL A 338 -10.85 -0.48 -2.70
CA VAL A 338 -11.65 0.02 -1.60
C VAL A 338 -13.05 0.43 -2.07
N ILE A 339 -14.04 0.22 -1.21
CA ILE A 339 -15.39 0.79 -1.37
C ILE A 339 -15.34 2.20 -0.78
N ASN A 340 -15.41 3.23 -1.59
CA ASN A 340 -15.46 4.61 -1.12
C ASN A 340 -16.86 4.93 -0.57
N VAL A 341 -17.10 4.59 0.69
CA VAL A 341 -18.40 4.77 1.34
C VAL A 341 -18.82 6.24 1.37
N LYS A 342 -17.88 7.16 1.56
CA LYS A 342 -18.18 8.61 1.58
C LYS A 342 -18.70 9.14 0.26
N ALA A 343 -18.22 8.61 -0.85
CA ALA A 343 -18.74 8.97 -2.17
C ALA A 343 -20.15 8.40 -2.41
N LEU A 344 -20.42 7.18 -1.93
CA LEU A 344 -21.72 6.52 -2.09
C LEU A 344 -22.77 7.03 -1.10
N ALA A 345 -22.37 7.35 0.12
CA ALA A 345 -23.20 7.84 1.21
C ALA A 345 -22.67 9.17 1.79
N PRO A 346 -22.79 10.30 1.06
CA PRO A 346 -22.19 11.58 1.45
C PRO A 346 -22.68 12.11 2.81
N TRP A 347 -23.84 11.67 3.26
CA TRP A 347 -24.44 11.99 4.56
C TRP A 347 -23.67 11.34 5.73
N GLY A 348 -22.94 10.26 5.47
CA GLY A 348 -22.23 9.50 6.49
C GLY A 348 -21.01 10.23 7.05
N MET A 349 -20.66 9.92 8.30
CA MET A 349 -19.52 10.50 9.01
C MET A 349 -18.25 9.63 8.87
N ALA A 350 -18.40 8.31 8.95
CA ALA A 350 -17.33 7.34 8.87
C ALA A 350 -17.83 5.99 8.37
N SER A 351 -16.92 5.04 8.09
CA SER A 351 -17.26 3.67 7.70
C SER A 351 -16.33 2.68 8.42
N TRP A 352 -16.77 2.24 9.61
CA TRP A 352 -16.02 1.31 10.45
C TRP A 352 -16.71 -0.05 10.52
N ALA A 353 -16.00 -1.07 10.99
CA ALA A 353 -16.49 -2.38 11.36
C ALA A 353 -17.62 -2.89 10.45
N PRO A 354 -17.33 -3.32 9.22
CA PRO A 354 -18.35 -3.81 8.30
C PRO A 354 -18.90 -5.17 8.75
N SER A 355 -20.15 -5.45 8.35
CA SER A 355 -20.74 -6.78 8.43
C SER A 355 -21.54 -7.07 7.17
N ILE A 356 -21.34 -8.21 6.55
CA ILE A 356 -21.95 -8.59 5.27
C ILE A 356 -22.82 -9.82 5.38
N ALA A 357 -23.96 -9.80 4.69
CA ALA A 357 -24.78 -10.97 4.40
C ALA A 357 -25.18 -10.99 2.93
N SER A 358 -25.52 -12.16 2.41
CA SER A 358 -26.08 -12.31 1.08
C SER A 358 -27.31 -13.19 1.09
N ARG A 359 -28.24 -12.90 0.19
CA ARG A 359 -29.47 -13.67 0.03
C ARG A 359 -29.91 -13.68 -1.41
N LYS A 360 -30.42 -14.84 -1.88
CA LYS A 360 -31.09 -14.90 -3.17
C LYS A 360 -32.46 -14.28 -3.08
N GLU A 361 -32.73 -13.27 -3.90
CA GLU A 361 -33.97 -12.51 -3.87
C GLU A 361 -34.97 -13.01 -4.94
N ALA A 362 -36.19 -12.44 -4.91
CA ALA A 362 -37.27 -12.82 -5.81
C ALA A 362 -36.97 -12.56 -7.30
N ASP A 363 -36.04 -11.68 -7.59
CA ASP A 363 -35.53 -11.43 -8.97
C ASP A 363 -34.58 -12.53 -9.49
N GLY A 364 -34.34 -13.56 -8.66
CA GLY A 364 -33.46 -14.69 -8.98
C GLY A 364 -31.97 -14.41 -8.80
N LYS A 365 -31.58 -13.18 -8.44
CA LYS A 365 -30.18 -12.78 -8.20
C LYS A 365 -29.82 -12.89 -6.73
N THR A 366 -28.52 -13.08 -6.47
CA THR A 366 -27.98 -12.92 -5.13
C THR A 366 -27.75 -11.44 -4.85
N HIS A 367 -28.33 -10.95 -3.77
CA HIS A 367 -28.09 -9.59 -3.29
C HIS A 367 -27.16 -9.64 -2.08
N PHE A 368 -26.27 -8.66 -2.00
CA PHE A 368 -25.31 -8.47 -0.93
C PHE A 368 -25.70 -7.24 -0.14
N TYR A 369 -25.68 -7.37 1.19
CA TYR A 369 -26.07 -6.34 2.15
C TYR A 369 -24.89 -6.10 3.07
N LEU A 370 -24.22 -4.97 2.89
CA LEU A 370 -23.02 -4.59 3.63
C LEU A 370 -23.36 -3.47 4.61
N TYR A 371 -23.43 -3.81 5.89
CA TYR A 371 -23.65 -2.84 6.96
C TYR A 371 -22.32 -2.35 7.49
N TYR A 372 -22.28 -1.11 7.98
CA TYR A 372 -21.09 -0.51 8.55
C TYR A 372 -21.42 0.48 9.66
N SER A 373 -20.53 0.69 10.59
CA SER A 373 -20.65 1.72 11.61
C SER A 373 -20.46 3.10 11.00
N ASN A 374 -21.48 3.94 11.07
CA ASN A 374 -21.37 5.36 10.73
C ASN A 374 -20.85 6.14 11.93
N SER A 375 -19.57 5.96 12.29
CA SER A 375 -19.03 6.33 13.60
C SER A 375 -19.90 5.76 14.76
N GLY A 376 -19.99 6.42 15.89
CA GLY A 376 -20.94 6.07 16.97
C GLY A 376 -22.38 6.55 16.73
N SER A 377 -22.72 7.07 15.55
CA SER A 377 -24.03 7.73 15.30
C SER A 377 -25.08 6.80 14.69
N GLY A 378 -24.71 5.59 14.29
CA GLY A 378 -25.66 4.63 13.70
C GLY A 378 -25.00 3.61 12.80
N VAL A 379 -25.82 2.77 12.21
CA VAL A 379 -25.42 1.73 11.24
C VAL A 379 -25.90 2.13 9.86
N GLY A 380 -24.96 2.40 8.96
CA GLY A 380 -25.23 2.59 7.53
C GLY A 380 -25.24 1.27 6.77
N MET A 381 -25.66 1.28 5.50
CA MET A 381 -25.62 0.10 4.66
C MET A 381 -25.40 0.42 3.19
N LEU A 382 -24.78 -0.52 2.48
CA LEU A 382 -24.68 -0.54 1.03
C LEU A 382 -25.27 -1.85 0.50
N THR A 383 -25.72 -1.83 -0.75
CA THR A 383 -26.22 -3.03 -1.45
C THR A 383 -25.58 -3.18 -2.82
N ALA A 384 -25.43 -4.44 -3.26
CA ALA A 384 -24.95 -4.80 -4.60
C ALA A 384 -25.57 -6.13 -5.04
N THR A 385 -25.48 -6.44 -6.33
CA THR A 385 -25.82 -7.76 -6.90
C THR A 385 -24.58 -8.59 -7.28
N SER A 386 -23.41 -8.07 -6.93
CA SER A 386 -22.13 -8.78 -7.04
C SER A 386 -21.33 -8.51 -5.75
N PRO A 387 -20.53 -9.46 -5.27
CA PRO A 387 -19.74 -9.27 -4.04
C PRO A 387 -18.67 -8.17 -4.17
N VAL A 388 -18.29 -7.81 -5.38
CA VAL A 388 -17.33 -6.72 -5.63
C VAL A 388 -18.00 -5.41 -6.06
N GLY A 389 -19.33 -5.35 -6.06
CA GLY A 389 -20.09 -4.17 -6.47
C GLY A 389 -20.59 -4.24 -7.93
N PRO A 390 -21.03 -3.12 -8.54
CA PRO A 390 -21.04 -1.78 -7.93
C PRO A 390 -21.97 -1.69 -6.73
N TRP A 391 -21.50 -0.98 -5.70
CA TRP A 391 -22.23 -0.74 -4.46
C TRP A 391 -23.09 0.52 -4.55
N THR A 392 -24.23 0.51 -3.89
CA THR A 392 -25.14 1.65 -3.80
C THR A 392 -25.64 1.85 -2.39
N ASP A 393 -25.87 3.09 -1.99
CA ASP A 393 -26.62 3.43 -0.78
C ASP A 393 -28.13 3.44 -1.10
N PRO A 394 -28.90 2.47 -0.59
CA PRO A 394 -30.33 2.39 -0.92
C PRO A 394 -31.22 3.30 -0.08
N LEU A 395 -30.69 3.96 0.97
CA LEU A 395 -31.51 4.64 1.98
C LEU A 395 -31.21 6.14 2.11
N GLY A 396 -29.98 6.58 1.84
CA GLY A 396 -29.55 7.95 2.12
C GLY A 396 -29.56 8.32 3.61
N LYS A 397 -29.54 7.33 4.50
CA LYS A 397 -29.54 7.48 5.96
C LYS A 397 -29.16 6.15 6.65
N CYS A 398 -28.96 6.20 7.98
CA CYS A 398 -28.76 4.99 8.76
C CYS A 398 -29.98 4.04 8.71
N VAL A 399 -29.71 2.73 8.74
CA VAL A 399 -30.71 1.68 9.02
C VAL A 399 -31.16 1.76 10.47
N VAL A 400 -30.20 2.00 11.36
CA VAL A 400 -30.39 2.16 12.81
C VAL A 400 -29.58 3.36 13.25
N ASP A 401 -30.21 4.22 14.06
CA ASP A 401 -29.60 5.36 14.71
C ASP A 401 -30.20 5.56 16.12
N GLY A 402 -29.74 6.56 16.85
CA GLY A 402 -30.25 6.87 18.20
C GLY A 402 -31.72 7.19 18.29
N ASN A 403 -32.43 7.45 17.17
CA ASN A 403 -33.87 7.75 17.10
C ASN A 403 -34.68 6.51 16.70
N THR A 404 -34.05 5.38 16.42
CA THR A 404 -34.76 4.16 16.03
C THR A 404 -35.65 3.69 17.18
N PRO A 405 -36.99 3.50 16.97
CA PRO A 405 -37.90 3.11 18.01
C PRO A 405 -37.50 1.78 18.69
N GLY A 406 -37.60 1.72 20.02
CA GLY A 406 -37.37 0.52 20.80
C GLY A 406 -35.90 0.29 21.21
N LEU A 407 -34.95 1.14 20.84
CA LEU A 407 -33.56 0.99 21.26
C LEU A 407 -33.30 1.29 22.74
N GLY A 408 -34.23 1.96 23.41
CA GLY A 408 -34.11 2.29 24.83
C GLY A 408 -32.90 3.20 25.13
N LYS A 409 -31.94 2.72 25.90
CA LYS A 409 -30.75 3.49 26.30
C LYS A 409 -29.57 3.31 25.38
N CYS A 410 -29.67 2.60 24.26
CA CYS A 410 -28.59 2.45 23.30
C CYS A 410 -28.31 3.81 22.63
N LYS A 411 -27.33 4.55 23.15
CA LYS A 411 -27.03 5.91 22.69
C LYS A 411 -26.16 5.91 21.41
N ALA A 412 -25.33 4.92 21.23
CA ALA A 412 -24.38 4.84 20.14
C ALA A 412 -24.44 3.44 19.47
N PRO A 413 -25.43 3.19 18.58
CA PRO A 413 -25.48 1.93 17.84
C PRO A 413 -24.33 1.88 16.83
N PHE A 414 -23.36 0.97 17.03
CA PHE A 414 -22.23 0.73 16.15
C PHE A 414 -21.79 -0.74 16.20
N ASP A 415 -20.77 -1.12 15.45
CA ASP A 415 -20.23 -2.48 15.29
C ASP A 415 -21.33 -3.50 14.93
N PRO A 416 -21.92 -3.36 13.72
CA PRO A 416 -22.99 -4.22 13.29
C PRO A 416 -22.53 -5.66 13.08
N GLY A 417 -23.42 -6.62 13.45
CA GLY A 417 -23.30 -8.02 13.08
C GLY A 417 -24.59 -8.45 12.39
N VAL A 418 -24.55 -8.77 11.10
CA VAL A 418 -25.73 -9.24 10.36
C VAL A 418 -25.70 -10.75 10.16
N VAL A 419 -26.83 -11.39 10.32
CA VAL A 419 -27.03 -12.80 9.99
C VAL A 419 -28.40 -12.98 9.33
N ILE A 420 -28.51 -13.92 8.42
CA ILE A 420 -29.75 -14.38 7.82
C ILE A 420 -30.01 -15.79 8.34
N ASP A 421 -31.13 -16.01 9.02
CA ASP A 421 -31.48 -17.30 9.58
C ASP A 421 -31.95 -18.29 8.50
N ASP A 422 -32.21 -19.53 8.91
CA ASP A 422 -32.70 -20.62 8.06
C ASP A 422 -34.08 -20.38 7.43
N LYS A 423 -34.82 -19.39 7.93
CA LYS A 423 -36.10 -18.92 7.39
C LYS A 423 -35.95 -17.73 6.43
N GLY A 424 -34.71 -17.31 6.17
CA GLY A 424 -34.39 -16.16 5.33
C GLY A 424 -34.66 -14.79 5.98
N ILE A 425 -34.84 -14.76 7.33
CA ILE A 425 -35.05 -13.53 8.08
C ILE A 425 -33.70 -12.92 8.43
N GLY A 426 -33.55 -11.63 8.14
CA GLY A 426 -32.36 -10.86 8.53
C GLY A 426 -32.46 -10.40 9.99
N TRP A 427 -31.36 -10.58 10.70
CA TRP A 427 -31.15 -10.11 12.05
C TRP A 427 -29.89 -9.23 12.08
N LEU A 428 -29.98 -8.06 12.69
CA LEU A 428 -28.89 -7.11 12.82
C LEU A 428 -28.63 -6.86 14.32
N SER A 429 -27.49 -7.30 14.79
CA SER A 429 -26.98 -6.97 16.12
C SER A 429 -26.05 -5.78 16.05
N PHE A 430 -26.01 -4.99 17.10
CA PHE A 430 -25.08 -3.87 17.28
C PHE A 430 -24.92 -3.59 18.77
N GLY A 431 -23.82 -2.98 19.14
CA GLY A 431 -23.51 -2.60 20.51
C GLY A 431 -23.15 -1.14 20.60
N GLY A 432 -22.74 -0.75 21.75
CA GLY A 432 -22.12 0.53 21.99
C GLY A 432 -22.83 1.37 23.04
N GLY A 433 -22.09 1.61 24.11
CA GLY A 433 -22.38 2.60 25.13
C GLY A 433 -21.40 3.76 25.04
N ASP A 434 -21.70 4.84 25.70
CA ASP A 434 -20.75 5.91 25.97
C ASP A 434 -19.61 5.35 26.83
N SER A 435 -18.36 5.66 26.50
CA SER A 435 -17.17 5.16 27.25
C SER A 435 -17.18 5.56 28.74
N ASP A 436 -17.94 6.59 29.07
CA ASP A 436 -18.04 7.11 30.43
C ASP A 436 -19.17 6.47 31.26
N ASP A 437 -20.11 5.79 30.59
CA ASP A 437 -21.25 5.10 31.21
C ASP A 437 -21.28 3.63 30.74
N TYR A 438 -20.37 2.79 31.27
CA TYR A 438 -20.46 1.36 31.07
C TYR A 438 -21.73 0.80 31.69
N ILE A 439 -22.78 0.72 30.88
CA ILE A 439 -24.07 0.14 31.28
C ILE A 439 -24.17 -1.26 30.67
N PRO A 440 -24.08 -2.34 31.45
CA PRO A 440 -24.31 -3.69 30.95
C PRO A 440 -25.67 -3.80 30.24
N GLY A 441 -25.69 -4.39 29.05
CA GLY A 441 -26.92 -4.64 28.31
C GLY A 441 -27.29 -3.57 27.26
N ASP A 442 -26.34 -2.79 26.77
CA ASP A 442 -26.56 -1.83 25.66
C ASP A 442 -26.51 -2.49 24.27
N ALA A 443 -26.05 -3.73 24.16
CA ALA A 443 -26.17 -4.50 22.92
C ALA A 443 -27.65 -4.74 22.55
N ARG A 444 -27.96 -4.65 21.27
CA ARG A 444 -29.32 -4.84 20.72
C ARG A 444 -29.28 -5.77 19.53
N ILE A 445 -30.39 -6.48 19.34
CA ILE A 445 -30.68 -7.24 18.13
C ILE A 445 -32.03 -6.73 17.59
N VAL A 446 -32.05 -6.40 16.32
CA VAL A 446 -33.25 -6.03 15.60
C VAL A 446 -33.55 -7.01 14.49
N ARG A 447 -34.81 -7.29 14.26
CA ARG A 447 -35.27 -8.00 13.09
C ARG A 447 -35.40 -7.03 11.93
N LEU A 448 -34.78 -7.36 10.82
CA LEU A 448 -34.95 -6.61 9.56
C LEU A 448 -36.24 -7.03 8.86
N ALA A 449 -36.81 -6.10 8.12
CA ALA A 449 -37.91 -6.39 7.20
C ALA A 449 -37.40 -7.21 6.01
N ASN A 450 -38.30 -7.69 5.18
CA ASN A 450 -37.92 -8.50 4.01
C ASN A 450 -37.05 -7.76 3.01
N ASP A 451 -36.99 -6.47 3.04
CA ASP A 451 -36.16 -5.63 2.20
C ASP A 451 -34.69 -5.57 2.69
N MET A 452 -34.40 -6.11 3.87
CA MET A 452 -33.09 -6.05 4.53
C MET A 452 -32.58 -4.63 4.83
N LYS A 453 -33.46 -3.62 4.72
CA LYS A 453 -33.10 -2.19 4.78
C LYS A 453 -33.80 -1.45 5.94
N THR A 454 -34.88 -2.00 6.42
CA THR A 454 -35.71 -1.38 7.48
C THR A 454 -35.82 -2.30 8.68
N VAL A 455 -35.90 -1.72 9.87
CA VAL A 455 -36.15 -2.45 11.11
C VAL A 455 -37.65 -2.74 11.22
N SER A 456 -38.00 -4.03 11.26
CA SER A 456 -39.40 -4.45 11.42
C SER A 456 -39.81 -4.68 12.87
N TYR A 457 -38.85 -5.04 13.73
CA TYR A 457 -39.06 -5.29 15.14
C TYR A 457 -37.75 -5.15 15.92
N THR A 458 -37.82 -4.51 17.08
CA THR A 458 -36.68 -4.35 17.97
C THR A 458 -36.80 -5.34 19.12
N HIS A 459 -35.90 -6.31 19.20
CA HIS A 459 -35.74 -7.18 20.36
C HIS A 459 -34.89 -6.49 21.42
N LEU A 460 -35.42 -6.45 22.62
CA LEU A 460 -34.70 -5.97 23.78
C LEU A 460 -33.87 -7.10 24.38
N ARG A 461 -32.57 -6.87 24.47
CA ARG A 461 -31.52 -7.63 25.19
C ARG A 461 -31.00 -8.89 24.50
N ALA A 462 -29.71 -8.82 24.12
CA ALA A 462 -28.86 -9.98 24.15
C ALA A 462 -28.41 -10.23 25.59
#